data_cea02884091d5a0d5225e384fc17de14
#
_entry.id   cea02884091d5a0d5225e384fc17de14
#
_cell.length_a   1.000
_cell.length_b   1.000
_cell.length_c   1.000
_cell.angle_alpha   90.00
_cell.angle_beta   90.00
_cell.angle_gamma   90.00
#
_symmetry.space_group_name_H-M   'P 1'
#
loop_
_entity.id
_entity.type
_entity.pdbx_description
1 polymer ?
#
loop_
_entity_poly.entity_id
_entity_poly.type
_entity_poly.pdbx_seq_one_letter_code
_entity_poly.pdbx_strand_id
1 'polypeptide(L)'
;MIDNSKPAFPPSFQAHDPNSPEFWNERFDQRFTPWDQAGVPEAFRAFAIEHRNTLTNVLIPGCGSAYEALWLARENWPVRAIDFSPSAVAAAREQLGEHASVVEQADFFAYKPPFETGWIYERAFLCALPRDRWQDYAVRMAELLRPGALLAGFYFIGETLKGPPFGIERNALDALLTPYFELVEEHEVTGSIDVFAGRERWITWRRREPKA
;
A
#
# COMPACT_ATOMS: atom_id res chain seq x y z
N MET A 1 -5.82 30.77 -1.96
CA MET A 1 -5.84 30.17 -3.30
C MET A 1 -4.53 29.44 -3.44
N ILE A 2 -4.54 28.12 -3.31
CA ILE A 2 -3.35 27.27 -3.52
C ILE A 2 -3.32 27.04 -5.03
N ASP A 3 -2.24 27.49 -5.67
CA ASP A 3 -2.00 27.28 -7.10
C ASP A 3 -1.79 25.78 -7.35
N ASN A 4 -2.77 25.14 -7.97
CA ASN A 4 -2.81 23.72 -8.28
C ASN A 4 -2.36 23.43 -9.72
N SER A 5 -1.48 24.28 -10.29
CA SER A 5 -0.92 24.06 -11.61
C SER A 5 0.09 22.90 -11.56
N LYS A 6 -0.27 21.78 -12.21
CA LYS A 6 0.70 20.71 -12.50
C LYS A 6 1.90 21.34 -13.23
N PRO A 7 3.13 21.03 -12.84
CA PRO A 7 4.30 21.55 -13.53
C PRO A 7 4.24 21.17 -15.02
N ALA A 8 4.60 22.10 -15.89
CA ALA A 8 4.50 21.97 -17.34
C ALA A 8 5.40 20.85 -17.93
N PHE A 9 6.37 20.38 -17.15
CA PHE A 9 7.26 19.25 -17.48
C PHE A 9 7.44 18.37 -16.23
N PRO A 10 7.59 17.03 -16.41
CA PRO A 10 7.95 16.19 -15.29
C PRO A 10 9.28 16.66 -14.70
N PRO A 11 9.39 16.72 -13.36
CA PRO A 11 10.62 17.14 -12.71
C PRO A 11 11.77 16.15 -13.04
N SER A 12 13.00 16.64 -13.05
CA SER A 12 14.18 15.77 -13.15
C SER A 12 14.52 15.22 -11.77
N PHE A 13 14.72 13.91 -11.67
CA PHE A 13 15.10 13.23 -10.44
C PHE A 13 16.55 12.75 -10.52
N GLN A 14 17.28 12.83 -9.40
CA GLN A 14 18.66 12.36 -9.27
C GLN A 14 18.70 10.91 -8.78
N ALA A 15 17.78 10.55 -7.87
CA ALA A 15 17.69 9.20 -7.35
C ALA A 15 16.87 8.31 -8.30
N HIS A 16 17.47 7.18 -8.69
CA HIS A 16 16.89 6.25 -9.67
C HIS A 16 16.55 4.87 -9.11
N ASP A 17 17.02 4.55 -7.90
CA ASP A 17 16.79 3.26 -7.26
C ASP A 17 15.55 3.31 -6.33
N PRO A 18 14.42 2.66 -6.67
CA PRO A 18 13.24 2.63 -5.82
C PRO A 18 13.41 1.86 -4.50
N ASN A 19 14.52 1.12 -4.31
CA ASN A 19 14.89 0.56 -3.01
C ASN A 19 15.46 1.61 -2.05
N SER A 20 15.79 2.80 -2.55
CA SER A 20 16.38 3.89 -1.76
C SER A 20 15.29 4.88 -1.30
N PRO A 21 15.31 5.32 -0.04
CA PRO A 21 14.41 6.38 0.43
C PRO A 21 14.53 7.68 -0.37
N GLU A 22 15.72 8.01 -0.89
CA GLU A 22 15.99 9.21 -1.68
C GLU A 22 15.14 9.28 -2.94
N PHE A 23 14.90 8.13 -3.58
CA PHE A 23 14.03 8.03 -4.75
C PHE A 23 12.62 8.57 -4.44
N TRP A 24 12.07 8.18 -3.31
CA TRP A 24 10.73 8.59 -2.89
C TRP A 24 10.74 9.99 -2.29
N ASN A 25 11.78 10.35 -1.51
CA ASN A 25 11.94 11.68 -0.95
C ASN A 25 11.84 12.77 -2.02
N GLU A 26 12.62 12.65 -3.10
CA GLU A 26 12.60 13.62 -4.20
C GLU A 26 11.21 13.80 -4.79
N ARG A 27 10.41 12.73 -4.88
CA ARG A 27 9.05 12.79 -5.44
C ARG A 27 8.07 13.47 -4.51
N PHE A 28 8.13 13.18 -3.23
CA PHE A 28 7.31 13.85 -2.22
C PHE A 28 7.72 15.33 -2.07
N ASP A 29 9.01 15.64 -2.00
CA ASP A 29 9.52 17.01 -1.88
C ASP A 29 9.13 17.88 -3.08
N GLN A 30 9.14 17.31 -4.29
CA GLN A 30 8.73 17.98 -5.52
C GLN A 30 7.22 17.91 -5.80
N ARG A 31 6.43 17.31 -4.90
CA ARG A 31 4.98 17.11 -5.05
C ARG A 31 4.60 16.39 -6.35
N PHE A 32 5.46 15.48 -6.79
CA PHE A 32 5.24 14.65 -7.97
C PHE A 32 4.83 13.23 -7.54
N THR A 33 3.57 13.08 -7.19
CA THR A 33 2.98 11.83 -6.70
C THR A 33 1.81 11.39 -7.61
N PRO A 34 2.08 10.98 -8.87
CA PRO A 34 1.01 10.65 -9.82
C PRO A 34 0.17 9.43 -9.42
N TRP A 35 0.62 8.66 -8.44
CA TRP A 35 -0.12 7.55 -7.82
C TRP A 35 -1.07 7.98 -6.70
N ASP A 36 -1.07 9.27 -6.33
CA ASP A 36 -1.90 9.83 -5.26
C ASP A 36 -3.10 10.57 -5.85
N GLN A 37 -4.29 10.16 -5.47
CA GLN A 37 -5.55 10.75 -5.96
C GLN A 37 -6.23 11.64 -4.92
N ALA A 38 -5.63 11.89 -3.78
CA ALA A 38 -6.24 12.57 -2.65
C ALA A 38 -7.62 11.98 -2.27
N GLY A 39 -7.67 11.23 -1.20
CA GLY A 39 -8.90 10.65 -0.68
C GLY A 39 -8.86 9.13 -0.52
N VAL A 40 -9.95 8.60 -0.03
CA VAL A 40 -10.09 7.19 0.31
C VAL A 40 -11.01 6.51 -0.70
N PRO A 41 -10.56 5.44 -1.37
CA PRO A 41 -11.36 4.71 -2.35
C PRO A 41 -12.62 4.10 -1.76
N GLU A 42 -13.69 4.06 -2.55
CA GLU A 42 -14.96 3.49 -2.12
C GLU A 42 -14.82 1.99 -1.77
N ALA A 43 -14.10 1.22 -2.58
CA ALA A 43 -13.88 -0.20 -2.32
C ALA A 43 -13.19 -0.46 -0.97
N PHE A 44 -12.21 0.38 -0.60
CA PHE A 44 -11.58 0.32 0.72
C PHE A 44 -12.58 0.57 1.85
N ARG A 45 -13.41 1.62 1.73
CA ARG A 45 -14.43 1.94 2.75
C ARG A 45 -15.45 0.82 2.90
N ALA A 46 -15.96 0.30 1.77
CA ALA A 46 -16.91 -0.79 1.75
C ALA A 46 -16.34 -2.02 2.46
N PHE A 47 -15.12 -2.43 2.11
CA PHE A 47 -14.44 -3.55 2.75
C PHE A 47 -14.24 -3.34 4.26
N ALA A 48 -13.76 -2.16 4.66
CA ALA A 48 -13.58 -1.86 6.09
C ALA A 48 -14.90 -1.91 6.87
N ILE A 49 -15.97 -1.35 6.33
CA ILE A 49 -17.31 -1.36 6.97
C ILE A 49 -17.81 -2.79 7.11
N GLU A 50 -17.73 -3.61 6.06
CA GLU A 50 -18.18 -5.01 6.06
C GLU A 50 -17.45 -5.84 7.11
N HIS A 51 -16.15 -5.59 7.27
CA HIS A 51 -15.28 -6.39 8.14
C HIS A 51 -15.06 -5.77 9.53
N ARG A 52 -15.76 -4.70 9.90
CA ARG A 52 -15.54 -3.95 11.14
C ARG A 52 -15.59 -4.81 12.40
N ASN A 53 -16.41 -5.83 12.44
CA ASN A 53 -16.57 -6.70 13.60
C ASN A 53 -15.70 -7.96 13.58
N THR A 54 -15.00 -8.21 12.50
CA THR A 54 -14.20 -9.43 12.28
C THR A 54 -12.71 -9.17 12.15
N LEU A 55 -12.34 -8.02 11.58
CA LEU A 55 -10.96 -7.61 11.46
C LEU A 55 -10.58 -6.67 12.59
N THR A 56 -9.38 -6.85 13.09
CA THR A 56 -8.76 -5.99 14.10
C THR A 56 -7.39 -5.57 13.58
N ASN A 57 -6.85 -4.45 14.07
CA ASN A 57 -5.46 -4.05 13.86
C ASN A 57 -5.02 -4.07 12.38
N VAL A 58 -4.99 -2.89 11.79
CA VAL A 58 -4.64 -2.70 10.38
C VAL A 58 -3.20 -2.21 10.25
N LEU A 59 -2.44 -2.81 9.34
CA LEU A 59 -1.14 -2.33 8.90
C LEU A 59 -1.22 -1.83 7.46
N ILE A 60 -0.69 -0.63 7.20
CA ILE A 60 -0.60 -0.03 5.87
C ILE A 60 0.88 0.22 5.55
N PRO A 61 1.55 -0.67 4.80
CA PRO A 61 2.93 -0.45 4.37
C PRO A 61 2.99 0.47 3.15
N GLY A 62 4.06 1.27 3.04
CA GLY A 62 4.24 2.24 1.95
C GLY A 62 3.10 3.25 1.88
N CYS A 63 2.73 3.81 3.04
CA CYS A 63 1.47 4.54 3.19
C CYS A 63 1.41 5.87 2.43
N GLY A 64 2.54 6.41 1.95
CA GLY A 64 2.57 7.70 1.25
C GLY A 64 1.86 8.80 2.04
N SER A 65 0.87 9.44 1.43
CA SER A 65 0.05 10.50 2.06
C SER A 65 -0.95 10.00 3.11
N ALA A 66 -1.12 8.69 3.24
CA ALA A 66 -1.84 8.00 4.32
C ALA A 66 -3.32 8.40 4.52
N TYR A 67 -4.06 8.69 3.45
CA TYR A 67 -5.49 9.05 3.54
C TYR A 67 -6.34 7.95 4.17
N GLU A 68 -6.06 6.69 3.85
CA GLU A 68 -6.78 5.54 4.41
C GLU A 68 -6.46 5.35 5.89
N ALA A 69 -5.21 5.61 6.30
CA ALA A 69 -4.84 5.59 7.71
C ALA A 69 -5.59 6.67 8.51
N LEU A 70 -5.73 7.89 7.94
CA LEU A 70 -6.52 8.96 8.55
C LEU A 70 -7.98 8.56 8.70
N TRP A 71 -8.57 7.97 7.66
CA TRP A 71 -9.96 7.54 7.71
C TRP A 71 -10.16 6.46 8.77
N LEU A 72 -9.31 5.43 8.82
CA LEU A 72 -9.34 4.39 9.84
C LEU A 72 -9.19 4.95 11.26
N ALA A 73 -8.24 5.88 11.45
CA ALA A 73 -8.03 6.49 12.77
C ALA A 73 -9.25 7.27 13.25
N ARG A 74 -9.92 8.03 12.37
CA ARG A 74 -11.16 8.75 12.67
C ARG A 74 -12.32 7.81 12.98
N GLU A 75 -12.34 6.64 12.36
CA GLU A 75 -13.31 5.58 12.62
C GLU A 75 -12.92 4.71 13.84
N ASN A 76 -11.89 5.09 14.61
CA ASN A 76 -11.38 4.38 15.78
C ASN A 76 -10.89 2.95 15.49
N TRP A 77 -10.32 2.72 14.31
CA TRP A 77 -9.61 1.48 14.03
C TRP A 77 -8.21 1.51 14.63
N PRO A 78 -7.75 0.43 15.27
CA PRO A 78 -6.34 0.27 15.60
C PRO A 78 -5.54 0.14 14.29
N VAL A 79 -4.83 1.20 13.90
CA VAL A 79 -4.07 1.26 12.65
C VAL A 79 -2.63 1.67 12.89
N ARG A 80 -1.72 1.11 12.11
CA ARG A 80 -0.36 1.60 11.90
C ARG A 80 -0.11 1.74 10.40
N ALA A 81 0.42 2.86 10.01
CA ALA A 81 0.86 3.16 8.66
C ALA A 81 2.36 3.41 8.67
N ILE A 82 3.08 2.77 7.78
CA ILE A 82 4.54 2.90 7.73
C ILE A 82 5.00 3.30 6.33
N ASP A 83 6.02 4.11 6.29
CA ASP A 83 6.77 4.40 5.09
C ASP A 83 8.26 4.54 5.44
N PHE A 84 9.15 4.15 4.55
CA PHE A 84 10.59 4.29 4.81
C PHE A 84 11.15 5.63 4.37
N SER A 85 10.41 6.38 3.52
CA SER A 85 10.75 7.72 3.07
C SER A 85 10.42 8.75 4.17
N PRO A 86 11.41 9.48 4.72
CA PRO A 86 11.15 10.59 5.64
C PRO A 86 10.19 11.64 5.09
N SER A 87 10.29 11.97 3.79
CA SER A 87 9.44 12.98 3.15
C SER A 87 7.99 12.50 3.01
N ALA A 88 7.77 11.21 2.71
CA ALA A 88 6.45 10.61 2.72
C ALA A 88 5.84 10.64 4.14
N VAL A 89 6.62 10.25 5.15
CA VAL A 89 6.18 10.29 6.56
C VAL A 89 5.84 11.70 7.01
N ALA A 90 6.63 12.71 6.60
CA ALA A 90 6.34 14.10 6.93
C ALA A 90 5.02 14.57 6.30
N ALA A 91 4.80 14.27 5.02
CA ALA A 91 3.56 14.58 4.32
C ALA A 91 2.34 13.86 4.95
N ALA A 92 2.49 12.57 5.29
CA ALA A 92 1.45 11.80 5.97
C ALA A 92 1.09 12.41 7.33
N ARG A 93 2.08 12.76 8.15
CA ARG A 93 1.85 13.36 9.47
C ARG A 93 1.19 14.72 9.39
N GLU A 94 1.57 15.54 8.41
CA GLU A 94 0.89 16.82 8.13
C GLU A 94 -0.59 16.57 7.78
N GLN A 95 -0.87 15.61 6.91
CA GLN A 95 -2.23 15.23 6.51
C GLN A 95 -3.08 14.70 7.67
N LEU A 96 -2.47 13.92 8.58
CA LEU A 96 -3.18 13.30 9.70
C LEU A 96 -3.42 14.24 10.88
N GLY A 97 -2.64 15.32 11.06
CA GLY A 97 -2.80 16.26 12.16
C GLY A 97 -2.77 15.59 13.52
N GLU A 98 -3.86 15.65 14.28
CA GLU A 98 -3.97 15.02 15.60
C GLU A 98 -3.80 13.50 15.61
N HIS A 99 -4.04 12.84 14.48
CA HIS A 99 -3.83 11.40 14.31
C HIS A 99 -2.42 11.02 13.81
N ALA A 100 -1.47 11.97 13.73
CA ALA A 100 -0.13 11.74 13.19
C ALA A 100 0.65 10.60 13.87
N SER A 101 0.31 10.26 15.13
CA SER A 101 0.94 9.18 15.89
C SER A 101 0.70 7.77 15.29
N VAL A 102 -0.24 7.59 14.36
CA VAL A 102 -0.46 6.31 13.70
C VAL A 102 0.54 6.06 12.57
N VAL A 103 1.29 7.11 12.14
CA VAL A 103 2.31 7.02 11.09
C VAL A 103 3.70 6.91 11.67
N GLU A 104 4.46 5.91 11.22
CA GLU A 104 5.81 5.61 11.66
C GLU A 104 6.77 5.52 10.49
N GLN A 105 7.98 6.10 10.63
CA GLN A 105 9.04 5.87 9.65
C GLN A 105 9.67 4.51 9.91
N ALA A 106 9.51 3.59 8.99
CA ALA A 106 10.04 2.23 9.14
C ALA A 106 10.27 1.55 7.79
N ASP A 107 11.28 0.67 7.76
CA ASP A 107 11.44 -0.29 6.68
C ASP A 107 10.48 -1.47 6.90
N PHE A 108 9.61 -1.70 5.93
CA PHE A 108 8.63 -2.80 5.94
C PHE A 108 9.27 -4.16 6.21
N PHE A 109 10.44 -4.41 5.64
CA PHE A 109 11.10 -5.72 5.75
C PHE A 109 11.69 -6.00 7.13
N ALA A 110 11.92 -4.95 7.95
CA ALA A 110 12.41 -5.05 9.32
C ALA A 110 11.35 -4.69 10.38
N TYR A 111 10.19 -4.17 9.99
CA TYR A 111 9.19 -3.65 10.90
C TYR A 111 8.55 -4.71 11.79
N LYS A 112 8.34 -4.38 13.05
CA LYS A 112 7.63 -5.22 14.02
C LYS A 112 6.41 -4.45 14.53
N PRO A 113 5.19 -4.79 14.07
CA PRO A 113 3.98 -4.14 14.53
C PRO A 113 3.82 -4.28 16.05
N PRO A 114 3.25 -3.28 16.75
CA PRO A 114 3.01 -3.35 18.20
C PRO A 114 1.80 -4.21 18.58
N PHE A 115 1.22 -4.91 17.59
CA PHE A 115 0.03 -5.74 17.74
C PHE A 115 0.04 -6.91 16.72
N GLU A 116 -0.78 -7.91 16.97
CA GLU A 116 -1.08 -8.93 15.95
C GLU A 116 -1.90 -8.32 14.83
N THR A 117 -1.41 -8.41 13.60
CA THR A 117 -2.03 -7.83 12.43
C THR A 117 -3.18 -8.70 11.94
N GLY A 118 -4.40 -8.14 11.89
CA GLY A 118 -5.59 -8.79 11.37
C GLY A 118 -5.85 -8.48 9.89
N TRP A 119 -5.36 -7.35 9.42
CA TRP A 119 -5.47 -6.92 8.03
C TRP A 119 -4.24 -6.12 7.62
N ILE A 120 -3.61 -6.49 6.50
CA ILE A 120 -2.67 -5.64 5.80
C ILE A 120 -3.37 -5.09 4.57
N TYR A 121 -3.42 -3.76 4.46
CA TYR A 121 -3.98 -3.08 3.29
C TYR A 121 -2.90 -2.87 2.24
N GLU A 122 -3.12 -3.41 1.04
CA GLU A 122 -2.26 -3.26 -0.13
C GLU A 122 -2.80 -2.17 -1.04
N ARG A 123 -1.99 -1.15 -1.32
CA ARG A 123 -2.26 -0.20 -2.39
C ARG A 123 -0.98 0.40 -2.91
N ALA A 124 -0.69 0.15 -4.17
CA ALA A 124 0.49 0.66 -4.86
C ALA A 124 1.84 0.32 -4.18
N PHE A 125 1.88 -0.62 -3.23
CA PHE A 125 3.09 -1.01 -2.52
C PHE A 125 3.84 -2.12 -3.25
N LEU A 126 3.20 -3.23 -3.62
CA LEU A 126 3.86 -4.29 -4.42
C LEU A 126 4.40 -3.73 -5.74
N CYS A 127 3.62 -2.90 -6.43
CA CYS A 127 4.04 -2.31 -7.70
C CYS A 127 5.10 -1.20 -7.54
N ALA A 128 5.34 -0.70 -6.33
CA ALA A 128 6.44 0.21 -6.02
C ALA A 128 7.78 -0.52 -5.82
N LEU A 129 7.73 -1.80 -5.44
CA LEU A 129 8.90 -2.63 -5.18
C LEU A 129 9.49 -3.20 -6.47
N PRO A 130 10.81 -3.14 -6.67
CA PRO A 130 11.48 -3.87 -7.74
C PRO A 130 11.13 -5.37 -7.71
N ARG A 131 11.12 -6.00 -8.90
CA ARG A 131 10.68 -7.40 -9.05
C ARG A 131 11.48 -8.41 -8.24
N ASP A 132 12.75 -8.15 -8.02
CA ASP A 132 13.65 -8.98 -7.19
C ASP A 132 13.27 -8.97 -5.70
N ARG A 133 12.44 -7.99 -5.25
CA ARG A 133 11.92 -7.91 -3.88
C ARG A 133 10.55 -8.60 -3.69
N TRP A 134 9.91 -9.05 -4.75
CA TRP A 134 8.55 -9.60 -4.65
C TRP A 134 8.46 -10.87 -3.83
N GLN A 135 9.47 -11.74 -3.90
CA GLN A 135 9.50 -12.94 -3.06
C GLN A 135 9.64 -12.58 -1.58
N ASP A 136 10.51 -11.62 -1.25
CA ASP A 136 10.66 -11.11 0.12
C ASP A 136 9.34 -10.47 0.61
N TYR A 137 8.66 -9.72 -0.25
CA TYR A 137 7.33 -9.15 0.05
C TYR A 137 6.33 -10.25 0.44
N ALA A 138 6.20 -11.31 -0.36
CA ALA A 138 5.23 -12.38 -0.09
C ALA A 138 5.51 -13.09 1.23
N VAL A 139 6.79 -13.41 1.49
CA VAL A 139 7.24 -13.98 2.76
C VAL A 139 6.90 -13.04 3.91
N ARG A 140 7.25 -11.77 3.75
CA ARG A 140 7.07 -10.77 4.81
C ARG A 140 5.59 -10.49 5.13
N MET A 141 4.72 -10.42 4.13
CA MET A 141 3.28 -10.31 4.34
C MET A 141 2.76 -11.51 5.16
N ALA A 142 3.26 -12.71 4.85
CA ALA A 142 2.86 -13.91 5.57
C ALA A 142 3.37 -13.98 7.01
N GLU A 143 4.55 -13.41 7.31
CA GLU A 143 5.10 -13.31 8.66
C GLU A 143 4.32 -12.33 9.54
N LEU A 144 3.88 -11.22 8.95
CA LEU A 144 3.19 -10.15 9.65
C LEU A 144 1.72 -10.45 9.95
N LEU A 145 1.10 -11.36 9.19
CA LEU A 145 -0.29 -11.75 9.33
C LEU A 145 -0.42 -13.05 10.12
N ARG A 146 -1.26 -13.05 11.16
CA ARG A 146 -1.65 -14.30 11.82
C ARG A 146 -2.46 -15.18 10.86
N PRO A 147 -2.50 -16.50 11.06
CA PRO A 147 -3.37 -17.38 10.29
C PRO A 147 -4.83 -16.90 10.31
N GLY A 148 -5.50 -16.98 9.17
CA GLY A 148 -6.85 -16.49 8.96
C GLY A 148 -7.00 -15.00 8.73
N ALA A 149 -5.96 -14.19 9.00
CA ALA A 149 -5.94 -12.76 8.73
C ALA A 149 -5.87 -12.45 7.23
N LEU A 150 -6.18 -11.22 6.85
CA LEU A 150 -6.37 -10.83 5.45
C LEU A 150 -5.24 -9.91 4.93
N LEU A 151 -4.81 -10.19 3.73
CA LEU A 151 -4.08 -9.28 2.85
C LEU A 151 -5.06 -8.85 1.77
N ALA A 152 -5.53 -7.61 1.83
CA ALA A 152 -6.58 -7.14 0.93
C ALA A 152 -6.32 -5.71 0.47
N GLY A 153 -6.61 -5.46 -0.80
CA GLY A 153 -6.41 -4.15 -1.39
C GLY A 153 -6.32 -4.15 -2.90
N PHE A 154 -5.67 -3.14 -3.45
CA PHE A 154 -5.57 -2.89 -4.88
C PHE A 154 -4.26 -3.42 -5.44
N TYR A 155 -4.36 -4.28 -6.44
CA TYR A 155 -3.21 -4.83 -7.16
C TYR A 155 -3.18 -4.30 -8.59
N PHE A 156 -1.99 -3.88 -9.03
CA PHE A 156 -1.75 -3.41 -10.38
C PHE A 156 -1.39 -4.57 -11.30
N ILE A 157 -2.37 -5.03 -12.11
CA ILE A 157 -2.28 -6.23 -12.91
C ILE A 157 -1.81 -5.92 -14.34
N GLY A 158 -1.00 -6.82 -14.87
CA GLY A 158 -0.44 -6.78 -16.22
C GLY A 158 1.02 -6.34 -16.24
N GLU A 159 1.72 -6.70 -17.28
CA GLU A 159 3.16 -6.48 -17.43
C GLU A 159 3.52 -5.02 -17.70
N THR A 160 4.64 -4.57 -17.17
CA THR A 160 5.30 -3.30 -17.51
C THR A 160 6.76 -3.54 -17.85
N LEU A 161 7.27 -2.82 -18.85
CA LEU A 161 8.69 -2.90 -19.23
C LEU A 161 9.60 -2.28 -18.17
N LYS A 162 9.12 -1.20 -17.54
CA LYS A 162 9.84 -0.41 -16.53
C LYS A 162 8.89 -0.09 -15.38
N GLY A 163 9.44 0.34 -14.26
CA GLY A 163 8.69 0.79 -13.09
C GLY A 163 9.52 1.72 -12.21
N PRO A 164 8.99 2.16 -11.08
CA PRO A 164 7.61 1.97 -10.67
C PRO A 164 6.59 2.76 -11.51
N PRO A 165 5.35 2.28 -11.68
CA PRO A 165 4.83 1.03 -11.13
C PRO A 165 5.29 -0.21 -11.90
N PHE A 166 5.69 -1.26 -11.16
CA PHE A 166 6.02 -2.57 -11.71
C PHE A 166 4.75 -3.44 -11.74
N GLY A 167 4.19 -3.65 -12.92
CA GLY A 167 3.01 -4.50 -13.07
C GLY A 167 3.35 -5.98 -12.95
N ILE A 168 2.43 -6.75 -12.42
CA ILE A 168 2.52 -8.20 -12.26
C ILE A 168 1.39 -8.90 -13.03
N GLU A 169 1.74 -9.92 -13.82
CA GLU A 169 0.74 -10.75 -14.45
C GLU A 169 -0.09 -11.51 -13.40
N ARG A 170 -1.40 -11.71 -13.68
CA ARG A 170 -2.32 -12.30 -12.71
C ARG A 170 -1.88 -13.70 -12.23
N ASN A 171 -1.40 -14.54 -13.15
CA ASN A 171 -0.86 -15.86 -12.85
C ASN A 171 0.46 -15.81 -12.05
N ALA A 172 1.28 -14.79 -12.27
CA ALA A 172 2.50 -14.57 -11.51
C ALA A 172 2.19 -14.12 -10.07
N LEU A 173 1.15 -13.29 -9.87
CA LEU A 173 0.66 -12.93 -8.56
C LEU A 173 0.13 -14.16 -7.81
N ASP A 174 -0.61 -15.05 -8.49
CA ASP A 174 -1.05 -16.32 -7.91
C ASP A 174 0.14 -17.19 -7.47
N ALA A 175 1.10 -17.37 -8.36
CA ALA A 175 2.30 -18.16 -8.04
C ALA A 175 3.10 -17.57 -6.86
N LEU A 176 3.12 -16.24 -6.72
CA LEU A 176 3.79 -15.53 -5.64
C LEU A 176 3.09 -15.73 -4.29
N LEU A 177 1.77 -15.63 -4.25
CA LEU A 177 1.01 -15.55 -3.00
C LEU A 177 0.42 -16.89 -2.53
N THR A 178 0.06 -17.82 -3.43
CA THR A 178 -0.59 -19.08 -3.06
C THR A 178 0.22 -20.01 -2.14
N PRO A 179 1.56 -19.97 -2.07
CA PRO A 179 2.30 -20.68 -1.06
C PRO A 179 1.93 -20.30 0.38
N TYR A 180 1.49 -19.07 0.60
CA TYR A 180 1.22 -18.49 1.91
C TYR A 180 -0.25 -18.13 2.14
N PHE A 181 -1.00 -17.91 1.08
CA PHE A 181 -2.36 -17.39 1.12
C PHE A 181 -3.32 -18.22 0.27
N GLU A 182 -4.59 -18.11 0.55
CA GLU A 182 -5.67 -18.57 -0.32
C GLU A 182 -6.44 -17.35 -0.86
N LEU A 183 -6.82 -17.40 -2.12
CA LEU A 183 -7.68 -16.38 -2.73
C LEU A 183 -9.08 -16.46 -2.13
N VAL A 184 -9.60 -15.35 -1.64
CA VAL A 184 -10.97 -15.23 -1.10
C VAL A 184 -11.90 -14.61 -2.13
N GLU A 185 -11.49 -13.49 -2.70
CA GLU A 185 -12.28 -12.75 -3.68
C GLU A 185 -11.42 -11.89 -4.59
N GLU A 186 -11.97 -11.54 -5.74
CA GLU A 186 -11.38 -10.58 -6.67
C GLU A 186 -12.50 -9.80 -7.38
N HIS A 187 -12.33 -8.46 -7.46
CA HIS A 187 -13.28 -7.59 -8.11
C HIS A 187 -12.60 -6.60 -9.04
N GLU A 188 -13.28 -6.24 -10.10
CA GLU A 188 -12.93 -5.05 -10.87
C GLU A 188 -13.17 -3.81 -10.00
N VAL A 189 -12.30 -2.81 -10.13
CA VAL A 189 -12.46 -1.54 -9.44
C VAL A 189 -12.81 -0.43 -10.41
N THR A 190 -13.68 0.46 -9.95
CA THR A 190 -14.04 1.68 -10.66
C THR A 190 -13.37 2.87 -9.99
N GLY A 191 -13.06 3.91 -10.77
CA GLY A 191 -12.46 5.13 -10.23
C GLY A 191 -10.97 5.02 -9.93
N SER A 192 -10.25 4.06 -10.56
CA SER A 192 -8.79 4.06 -10.56
C SER A 192 -8.24 5.36 -11.11
N ILE A 193 -7.13 5.80 -10.56
CA ILE A 193 -6.39 6.95 -11.10
C ILE A 193 -5.79 6.59 -12.47
N ASP A 194 -5.51 7.60 -13.28
CA ASP A 194 -5.05 7.43 -14.67
C ASP A 194 -3.86 6.47 -14.81
N VAL A 195 -2.90 6.51 -13.87
CA VAL A 195 -1.71 5.63 -13.86
C VAL A 195 -2.08 4.15 -13.77
N PHE A 196 -3.19 3.82 -13.11
CA PHE A 196 -3.64 2.45 -12.86
C PHE A 196 -4.93 2.08 -13.59
N ALA A 197 -5.52 3.02 -14.35
CA ALA A 197 -6.83 2.86 -14.97
C ALA A 197 -6.93 1.57 -15.82
N GLY A 198 -7.99 0.79 -15.58
CA GLY A 198 -8.27 -0.47 -16.26
C GLY A 198 -7.35 -1.64 -15.91
N ARG A 199 -6.40 -1.43 -14.98
CA ARG A 199 -5.39 -2.42 -14.58
C ARG A 199 -5.39 -2.71 -13.08
N GLU A 200 -6.18 -2.02 -12.29
CA GLU A 200 -6.36 -2.34 -10.88
C GLU A 200 -7.43 -3.41 -10.68
N ARG A 201 -7.18 -4.28 -9.71
CA ARG A 201 -8.14 -5.24 -9.17
C ARG A 201 -8.12 -5.13 -7.64
N TRP A 202 -9.27 -5.13 -7.01
CA TRP A 202 -9.36 -5.43 -5.60
C TRP A 202 -9.23 -6.93 -5.42
N ILE A 203 -8.28 -7.38 -4.60
CA ILE A 203 -8.06 -8.79 -4.33
C ILE A 203 -7.90 -9.00 -2.83
N THR A 204 -8.60 -9.99 -2.30
CA THR A 204 -8.52 -10.40 -0.90
C THR A 204 -7.92 -11.79 -0.80
N TRP A 205 -6.85 -11.89 -0.04
CA TRP A 205 -6.14 -13.12 0.27
C TRP A 205 -6.24 -13.40 1.76
N ARG A 206 -6.47 -14.68 2.13
CA ARG A 206 -6.46 -15.14 3.54
C ARG A 206 -5.17 -15.87 3.84
N ARG A 207 -4.51 -15.50 4.94
CA ARG A 207 -3.30 -16.18 5.42
C ARG A 207 -3.61 -17.62 5.78
N ARG A 208 -2.90 -18.57 5.16
CA ARG A 208 -3.03 -19.99 5.46
C ARG A 208 -2.42 -20.33 6.82
N GLU A 209 -2.85 -21.45 7.41
CA GLU A 209 -2.11 -22.07 8.51
C GLU A 209 -0.70 -22.45 8.02
N PRO A 210 0.34 -22.28 8.87
CA PRO A 210 1.66 -22.85 8.56
C PRO A 210 1.54 -24.34 8.32
N LYS A 211 2.18 -24.85 7.29
CA LYS A 211 2.27 -26.31 7.11
C LYS A 211 3.10 -26.87 8.26
N ALA A 212 2.55 -27.87 8.94
CA ALA A 212 3.24 -28.62 9.98
C ALA A 212 4.51 -29.31 9.44
#